data_ec3bc3106dbcd242a6827764bb1a0ff7
#
_entry.id   ec3bc3106dbcd242a6827764bb1a0ff7
#
_cell.length_a   1.000
_cell.length_b   1.000
_cell.length_c   1.000
_cell.angle_alpha   90.00
_cell.angle_beta   90.00
_cell.angle_gamma   90.00
#
_symmetry.space_group_name_H-M   'P 1'
#
loop_
_entity.id
_entity.type
_entity.pdbx_description
1 polymer ?
#
loop_
_entity_poly.entity_id
_entity_poly.type
_entity_poly.pdbx_seq_one_letter_code
_entity_poly.pdbx_strand_id
1 'polypeptide(L)'
;MSLNAQPEPNLVAPEEASSLRRQSWHRLFSFLGLTLLGLLFVTALSRSLPPPPRAPFDRRALEQLKRLNPEFVLIGNSMVQTRFDENLLRRLLRPHRVAVLGVSATKSAVWYLMLKNLVVLSGTHPRVIQFFRDGELTDPRARALGPEHIKLERVSVDSEPLVEGKLAPPLREPIARLGWFRDRAMPFGRLHVQTAPLLDDVAVACSRLLWRNADRDVRKREINDLFALGNLRTAEVPADPVVGGGSADFKDLVDASFLPDTCQLAREHGIPLTFVRVRTRDAASGVPDDFERQYIADLARYVRGCGAEFYDMYDATWESLDMYGNGDHIAAKFKYRYTGLFVDHMAQIFH
;
A
#
# COMPACT_ATOMS: atom_id res chain seq x y z
N MET A 1 -9.22 -9.34 -77.67
CA MET A 1 -8.52 -8.55 -76.62
C MET A 1 -9.57 -7.62 -76.04
N SER A 2 -10.12 -8.01 -74.91
CA SER A 2 -11.16 -7.22 -74.20
C SER A 2 -10.50 -6.40 -73.10
N LEU A 3 -10.51 -5.08 -73.24
CA LEU A 3 -10.02 -4.15 -72.26
C LEU A 3 -10.98 -4.10 -71.10
N ASN A 4 -10.53 -4.58 -69.90
CA ASN A 4 -11.23 -4.41 -68.65
C ASN A 4 -11.27 -2.91 -68.30
N ALA A 5 -12.44 -2.29 -68.37
CA ALA A 5 -12.68 -1.00 -67.80
C ALA A 5 -12.69 -1.12 -66.26
N GLN A 6 -11.74 -0.47 -65.61
CA GLN A 6 -11.74 -0.31 -64.15
C GLN A 6 -12.91 0.63 -63.79
N PRO A 7 -13.67 0.31 -62.73
CA PRO A 7 -14.72 1.21 -62.26
C PRO A 7 -14.09 2.50 -61.73
N GLU A 8 -14.59 3.64 -62.17
CA GLU A 8 -14.20 4.96 -61.66
C GLU A 8 -14.47 5.05 -60.15
N PRO A 9 -13.58 5.62 -59.36
CA PRO A 9 -13.80 5.83 -57.97
C PRO A 9 -14.97 6.80 -57.80
N ASN A 10 -16.03 6.36 -57.08
CA ASN A 10 -17.16 7.19 -56.70
C ASN A 10 -16.65 8.38 -55.86
N LEU A 11 -16.39 9.49 -56.45
CA LEU A 11 -16.09 10.75 -55.79
C LEU A 11 -17.38 11.24 -55.11
N VAL A 12 -17.47 11.07 -53.81
CA VAL A 12 -18.58 11.64 -52.97
C VAL A 12 -18.60 13.15 -53.23
N ALA A 13 -19.75 13.66 -53.57
CA ALA A 13 -19.91 15.08 -53.86
C ALA A 13 -19.49 15.92 -52.66
N PRO A 14 -18.78 17.05 -52.84
CA PRO A 14 -18.23 17.86 -51.75
C PRO A 14 -19.26 18.37 -50.74
N GLU A 15 -20.53 18.50 -51.16
CA GLU A 15 -21.65 18.85 -50.26
C GLU A 15 -22.03 17.74 -49.28
N GLU A 16 -22.02 16.47 -49.68
CA GLU A 16 -22.28 15.33 -48.79
C GLU A 16 -21.17 15.16 -47.77
N ALA A 17 -19.91 15.35 -48.19
CA ALA A 17 -18.78 15.31 -47.27
C ALA A 17 -18.84 16.40 -46.19
N SER A 18 -19.36 17.60 -46.53
CA SER A 18 -19.52 18.72 -45.61
C SER A 18 -20.66 18.48 -44.62
N SER A 19 -21.73 17.85 -45.04
CA SER A 19 -22.90 17.53 -44.19
C SER A 19 -22.56 16.42 -43.17
N LEU A 20 -21.86 15.39 -43.60
CA LEU A 20 -21.39 14.31 -42.74
C LEU A 20 -20.38 14.83 -41.67
N ARG A 21 -19.53 15.77 -42.07
CA ARG A 21 -18.56 16.39 -41.15
C ARG A 21 -19.29 17.25 -40.08
N ARG A 22 -20.30 18.04 -40.45
CA ARG A 22 -21.12 18.80 -39.49
C ARG A 22 -21.84 17.86 -38.51
N GLN A 23 -22.45 16.81 -39.01
CA GLN A 23 -23.19 15.85 -38.18
C GLN A 23 -22.26 15.13 -37.19
N SER A 24 -21.02 14.80 -37.58
CA SER A 24 -20.01 14.21 -36.70
C SER A 24 -19.56 15.18 -35.61
N TRP A 25 -19.39 16.47 -35.92
CA TRP A 25 -19.08 17.50 -34.95
C TRP A 25 -20.22 17.71 -33.92
N HIS A 26 -21.46 17.74 -34.35
CA HIS A 26 -22.61 17.84 -33.44
C HIS A 26 -22.69 16.65 -32.48
N ARG A 27 -22.44 15.44 -32.96
CA ARG A 27 -22.40 14.24 -32.11
C ARG A 27 -21.26 14.30 -31.09
N LEU A 28 -20.07 14.74 -31.52
CA LEU A 28 -18.93 14.90 -30.64
C LEU A 28 -19.19 15.93 -29.55
N PHE A 29 -19.73 17.12 -29.92
CA PHE A 29 -20.05 18.15 -28.93
C PHE A 29 -21.17 17.73 -27.99
N SER A 30 -22.18 17.01 -28.48
CA SER A 30 -23.25 16.47 -27.62
C SER A 30 -22.69 15.44 -26.64
N PHE A 31 -21.81 14.56 -27.10
CA PHE A 31 -21.13 13.58 -26.22
C PHE A 31 -20.26 14.25 -25.16
N LEU A 32 -19.45 15.23 -25.55
CA LEU A 32 -18.62 16.02 -24.64
C LEU A 32 -19.48 16.80 -23.64
N GLY A 33 -20.56 17.41 -24.11
CA GLY A 33 -21.51 18.14 -23.26
C GLY A 33 -22.19 17.23 -22.21
N LEU A 34 -22.65 16.06 -22.63
CA LEU A 34 -23.27 15.08 -21.75
C LEU A 34 -22.24 14.52 -20.73
N THR A 35 -21.03 14.27 -21.17
CA THR A 35 -19.94 13.82 -20.30
C THR A 35 -19.62 14.89 -19.25
N LEU A 36 -19.48 16.15 -19.66
CA LEU A 36 -19.26 17.27 -18.75
C LEU A 36 -20.41 17.45 -17.76
N LEU A 37 -21.64 17.37 -18.24
CA LEU A 37 -22.84 17.46 -17.41
C LEU A 37 -22.91 16.33 -16.39
N GLY A 38 -22.58 15.11 -16.81
CA GLY A 38 -22.45 13.94 -15.94
C GLY A 38 -21.38 14.13 -14.85
N LEU A 39 -20.21 14.65 -15.23
CA LEU A 39 -19.15 14.97 -14.29
C LEU A 39 -19.56 16.06 -13.30
N LEU A 40 -20.22 17.12 -13.77
CA LEU A 40 -20.73 18.19 -12.91
C LEU A 40 -21.80 17.68 -11.96
N PHE A 41 -22.73 16.84 -12.46
CA PHE A 41 -23.78 16.23 -11.64
C PHE A 41 -23.20 15.32 -10.55
N VAL A 42 -22.27 14.43 -10.91
CA VAL A 42 -21.59 13.55 -9.94
C VAL A 42 -20.79 14.38 -8.93
N THR A 43 -20.14 15.45 -9.37
CA THR A 43 -19.40 16.38 -8.49
C THR A 43 -20.36 17.10 -7.53
N ALA A 44 -21.49 17.59 -8.01
CA ALA A 44 -22.51 18.25 -7.19
C ALA A 44 -23.14 17.27 -6.17
N LEU A 45 -23.50 16.07 -6.64
CA LEU A 45 -24.05 15.02 -5.80
C LEU A 45 -23.06 14.63 -4.68
N SER A 46 -21.81 14.48 -5.02
CA SER A 46 -20.79 14.10 -4.04
C SER A 46 -20.46 15.22 -3.04
N ARG A 47 -20.64 16.51 -3.43
CA ARG A 47 -20.51 17.63 -2.49
C ARG A 47 -21.71 17.74 -1.55
N SER A 48 -22.87 17.27 -1.95
CA SER A 48 -24.06 17.22 -1.09
C SER A 48 -24.01 16.08 -0.05
N LEU A 49 -23.14 15.09 -0.28
CA LEU A 49 -22.93 14.04 0.70
C LEU A 49 -22.03 14.57 1.85
N PRO A 50 -22.40 14.31 3.12
CA PRO A 50 -21.53 14.67 4.22
C PRO A 50 -20.16 14.00 4.03
N PRO A 51 -19.06 14.69 4.36
CA PRO A 51 -17.75 14.04 4.35
C PRO A 51 -17.81 12.80 5.25
N PRO A 52 -17.21 11.68 4.83
CA PRO A 52 -17.12 10.53 5.69
C PRO A 52 -16.50 10.96 7.02
N PRO A 53 -17.05 10.53 8.17
CA PRO A 53 -16.46 10.85 9.45
C PRO A 53 -15.00 10.37 9.41
N ARG A 54 -14.07 11.22 9.88
CA ARG A 54 -12.67 10.82 10.04
C ARG A 54 -12.64 9.55 10.89
N ALA A 55 -11.84 8.58 10.48
CA ALA A 55 -11.62 7.41 11.32
C ALA A 55 -11.01 7.89 12.65
N PRO A 56 -11.57 7.52 13.80
CA PRO A 56 -11.04 7.97 15.08
C PRO A 56 -9.61 7.43 15.26
N PHE A 57 -8.76 8.26 15.86
CA PHE A 57 -7.42 7.84 16.31
C PHE A 57 -7.51 6.58 17.18
N ASP A 58 -6.62 5.62 16.94
CA ASP A 58 -6.60 4.35 17.67
C ASP A 58 -6.04 4.51 19.09
N ARG A 59 -6.85 5.10 19.96
CA ARG A 59 -6.54 5.24 21.40
C ARG A 59 -6.32 3.89 22.07
N ARG A 60 -6.94 2.81 21.57
CA ARG A 60 -6.79 1.48 22.15
C ARG A 60 -5.35 0.97 21.97
N ALA A 61 -4.78 1.12 20.78
CA ALA A 61 -3.39 0.76 20.54
C ALA A 61 -2.43 1.56 21.43
N LEU A 62 -2.64 2.88 21.55
CA LEU A 62 -1.86 3.73 22.45
C LEU A 62 -1.93 3.27 23.91
N GLU A 63 -3.13 3.03 24.43
CA GLU A 63 -3.31 2.58 25.81
C GLU A 63 -2.80 1.15 26.07
N GLN A 64 -2.79 0.31 25.03
CA GLN A 64 -2.15 -1.00 25.11
C GLN A 64 -0.62 -0.88 25.24
N LEU A 65 0.01 0.00 24.45
CA LEU A 65 1.44 0.25 24.57
C LEU A 65 1.81 0.79 25.94
N LYS A 66 1.08 1.79 26.45
CA LYS A 66 1.30 2.32 27.80
C LYS A 66 1.24 1.24 28.87
N ARG A 67 0.20 0.39 28.84
CA ARG A 67 0.01 -0.70 29.83
C ARG A 67 1.06 -1.79 29.72
N LEU A 68 1.42 -2.17 28.49
CA LEU A 68 2.41 -3.22 28.24
C LEU A 68 3.82 -2.74 28.59
N ASN A 69 4.09 -1.44 28.40
CA ASN A 69 5.42 -0.84 28.51
C ASN A 69 6.48 -1.74 27.84
N PRO A 70 6.37 -1.92 26.50
CA PRO A 70 7.18 -2.89 25.79
C PRO A 70 8.67 -2.47 25.73
N GLU A 71 9.54 -3.45 25.71
CA GLU A 71 10.98 -3.26 25.43
C GLU A 71 11.25 -3.29 23.93
N PHE A 72 10.40 -4.02 23.19
CA PHE A 72 10.47 -4.11 21.73
C PHE A 72 9.10 -3.83 21.10
N VAL A 73 9.10 -3.02 20.04
CA VAL A 73 7.91 -2.77 19.22
C VAL A 73 8.23 -3.10 17.77
N LEU A 74 7.53 -4.07 17.21
CA LEU A 74 7.62 -4.45 15.81
C LEU A 74 6.61 -3.60 15.02
N ILE A 75 7.10 -2.84 14.04
CA ILE A 75 6.26 -2.01 13.15
C ILE A 75 6.37 -2.54 11.72
N GLY A 76 5.24 -2.58 11.00
CA GLY A 76 5.21 -2.94 9.59
C GLY A 76 3.79 -3.05 9.03
N ASN A 77 3.69 -3.64 7.86
CA ASN A 77 2.42 -3.89 7.17
C ASN A 77 1.89 -5.32 7.40
N SER A 78 1.15 -5.84 6.42
CA SER A 78 0.67 -7.23 6.44
C SER A 78 1.79 -8.28 6.56
N MET A 79 3.01 -7.92 6.17
CA MET A 79 4.17 -8.81 6.29
C MET A 79 4.44 -9.15 7.76
N VAL A 80 4.34 -8.16 8.66
CA VAL A 80 4.46 -8.37 10.11
C VAL A 80 3.27 -9.19 10.64
N GLN A 81 2.05 -8.85 10.20
CA GLN A 81 0.85 -9.56 10.67
C GLN A 81 0.83 -11.03 10.29
N THR A 82 1.31 -11.39 9.10
CA THR A 82 1.32 -12.78 8.63
C THR A 82 2.49 -13.59 9.13
N ARG A 83 3.60 -12.93 9.48
CA ARG A 83 4.82 -13.59 9.94
C ARG A 83 4.81 -13.91 11.42
N PHE A 84 4.29 -13.04 12.26
CA PHE A 84 4.44 -13.19 13.72
C PHE A 84 3.16 -13.63 14.41
N ASP A 85 3.23 -14.79 15.11
CA ASP A 85 2.29 -15.13 16.16
C ASP A 85 2.68 -14.37 17.43
N GLU A 86 1.92 -13.36 17.77
CA GLU A 86 2.24 -12.45 18.88
C GLU A 86 2.31 -13.18 20.23
N ASN A 87 1.44 -14.16 20.45
CA ASN A 87 1.45 -14.93 21.69
C ASN A 87 2.70 -15.82 21.81
N LEU A 88 3.11 -16.43 20.70
CA LEU A 88 4.35 -17.22 20.67
C LEU A 88 5.55 -16.30 20.83
N LEU A 89 5.61 -15.18 20.07
CA LEU A 89 6.71 -14.22 20.15
C LEU A 89 6.93 -13.73 21.59
N ARG A 90 5.85 -13.35 22.28
CA ARG A 90 5.89 -12.94 23.69
C ARG A 90 6.37 -14.06 24.64
N ARG A 91 6.10 -15.31 24.31
CA ARG A 91 6.62 -16.45 25.12
C ARG A 91 8.09 -16.71 24.90
N LEU A 92 8.51 -16.70 23.64
CA LEU A 92 9.91 -17.01 23.26
C LEU A 92 10.87 -15.92 23.74
N LEU A 93 10.42 -14.67 23.73
CA LEU A 93 11.26 -13.53 24.13
C LEU A 93 11.21 -13.20 25.63
N ARG A 94 10.57 -14.03 26.45
CA ARG A 94 10.59 -13.79 27.91
C ARG A 94 12.03 -13.71 28.44
N PRO A 95 12.30 -12.75 29.37
CA PRO A 95 11.37 -11.89 30.09
C PRO A 95 10.95 -10.60 29.36
N HIS A 96 11.43 -10.36 28.14
CA HIS A 96 11.16 -9.15 27.38
C HIS A 96 9.68 -9.01 27.02
N ARG A 97 9.20 -7.77 27.08
CA ARG A 97 7.83 -7.40 26.68
C ARG A 97 7.84 -6.89 25.25
N VAL A 98 7.03 -7.50 24.40
CA VAL A 98 6.98 -7.22 22.96
C VAL A 98 5.57 -6.81 22.54
N ALA A 99 5.48 -5.74 21.75
CA ALA A 99 4.27 -5.33 21.03
C ALA A 99 4.44 -5.45 19.52
N VAL A 100 3.36 -5.77 18.82
CA VAL A 100 3.33 -5.87 17.36
C VAL A 100 2.33 -4.87 16.81
N LEU A 101 2.80 -3.90 16.05
CA LEU A 101 2.01 -2.87 15.37
C LEU A 101 2.03 -3.13 13.86
N GLY A 102 1.22 -4.07 13.41
CA GLY A 102 1.07 -4.38 11.98
C GLY A 102 -0.22 -3.80 11.43
N VAL A 103 -0.17 -3.04 10.33
CA VAL A 103 -1.36 -2.56 9.61
C VAL A 103 -1.22 -2.92 8.14
N SER A 104 -2.11 -3.80 7.66
CA SER A 104 -2.07 -4.28 6.27
C SER A 104 -2.08 -3.13 5.28
N ALA A 105 -1.35 -3.32 4.16
CA ALA A 105 -1.30 -2.37 3.06
C ALA A 105 -0.90 -0.95 3.48
N THR A 106 0.14 -0.83 4.33
CA THR A 106 0.74 0.45 4.75
C THR A 106 2.21 0.50 4.40
N LYS A 107 2.76 1.71 4.30
CA LYS A 107 4.17 1.99 4.04
C LYS A 107 4.67 3.15 4.91
N SER A 108 5.78 3.77 4.53
CA SER A 108 6.57 4.70 5.35
C SER A 108 5.79 5.82 6.04
N ALA A 109 4.77 6.42 5.38
CA ALA A 109 3.96 7.48 5.98
C ALA A 109 3.20 7.01 7.23
N VAL A 110 2.55 5.86 7.14
CA VAL A 110 1.80 5.28 8.28
C VAL A 110 2.75 4.81 9.37
N TRP A 111 3.89 4.22 9.01
CA TRP A 111 4.88 3.76 9.97
C TRP A 111 5.53 4.91 10.74
N TYR A 112 5.81 6.04 10.06
CA TYR A 112 6.25 7.27 10.71
C TYR A 112 5.22 7.74 11.76
N LEU A 113 3.94 7.77 11.40
CA LEU A 113 2.89 8.16 12.34
C LEU A 113 2.69 7.15 13.47
N MET A 114 2.87 5.85 13.22
CA MET A 114 2.88 4.86 14.29
C MET A 114 4.01 5.12 15.29
N LEU A 115 5.21 5.41 14.80
CA LEU A 115 6.32 5.79 15.66
C LEU A 115 5.98 7.06 16.46
N LYS A 116 5.51 8.12 15.77
CA LYS A 116 5.21 9.41 16.38
C LYS A 116 4.05 9.34 17.39
N ASN A 117 2.91 8.85 16.93
CA ASN A 117 1.64 9.01 17.63
C ASN A 117 1.25 7.81 18.50
N LEU A 118 1.91 6.66 18.33
CA LEU A 118 1.70 5.51 19.21
C LEU A 118 2.92 5.31 20.12
N VAL A 119 4.12 5.12 19.56
CA VAL A 119 5.29 4.80 20.37
C VAL A 119 5.76 6.01 21.18
N VAL A 120 6.07 7.14 20.55
CA VAL A 120 6.54 8.34 21.25
C VAL A 120 5.48 8.85 22.22
N LEU A 121 4.22 8.96 21.77
CA LEU A 121 3.13 9.46 22.59
C LEU A 121 2.76 8.52 23.76
N SER A 122 3.15 7.24 23.69
CA SER A 122 2.96 6.32 24.82
C SER A 122 3.86 6.65 26.02
N GLY A 123 4.95 7.41 25.80
CA GLY A 123 5.97 7.68 26.80
C GLY A 123 6.86 6.49 27.13
N THR A 124 6.72 5.40 26.38
CA THR A 124 7.63 4.24 26.50
C THR A 124 8.84 4.45 25.57
N HIS A 125 9.97 3.85 25.92
CA HIS A 125 11.22 3.97 25.13
C HIS A 125 11.68 2.59 24.64
N PRO A 126 10.86 1.90 23.82
CA PRO A 126 11.23 0.58 23.31
C PRO A 126 12.29 0.70 22.22
N ARG A 127 13.01 -0.39 21.96
CA ARG A 127 13.66 -0.55 20.66
C ARG A 127 12.56 -0.80 19.61
N VAL A 128 12.55 -0.03 18.54
CA VAL A 128 11.60 -0.19 17.43
C VAL A 128 12.25 -0.99 16.32
N ILE A 129 11.62 -2.10 15.94
CA ILE A 129 12.04 -2.96 14.84
C ILE A 129 11.07 -2.77 13.69
N GLN A 130 11.50 -2.09 12.65
CA GLN A 130 10.68 -1.77 11.49
C GLN A 130 10.94 -2.73 10.35
N PHE A 131 9.91 -3.49 9.99
CA PHE A 131 9.95 -4.44 8.89
C PHE A 131 9.50 -3.77 7.59
N PHE A 132 10.25 -4.01 6.53
CA PHE A 132 9.95 -3.47 5.21
C PHE A 132 10.40 -4.46 4.12
N ARG A 133 9.93 -4.23 2.90
CA ARG A 133 10.44 -4.88 1.69
C ARG A 133 10.76 -3.83 0.63
N ASP A 134 11.70 -4.15 -0.24
CA ASP A 134 12.03 -3.37 -1.45
C ASP A 134 12.13 -1.85 -1.19
N GLY A 135 11.41 -1.04 -1.98
CA GLY A 135 11.40 0.42 -1.89
C GLY A 135 10.43 1.02 -0.85
N GLU A 136 9.83 0.22 0.05
CA GLU A 136 8.76 0.72 0.94
C GLU A 136 9.21 1.83 1.90
N LEU A 137 10.49 1.87 2.29
CA LEU A 137 11.00 2.92 3.18
C LEU A 137 11.16 4.28 2.48
N THR A 138 11.41 4.26 1.18
CA THR A 138 11.61 5.47 0.38
C THR A 138 10.41 5.84 -0.49
N ASP A 139 9.29 5.13 -0.36
CA ASP A 139 8.03 5.48 -1.01
C ASP A 139 7.09 6.19 -0.03
N PRO A 140 7.00 7.52 -0.10
CA PRO A 140 6.15 8.29 0.82
C PRO A 140 4.66 8.16 0.50
N ARG A 141 4.32 7.90 -0.77
CA ARG A 141 2.96 8.07 -1.30
C ARG A 141 2.12 6.80 -1.30
N ALA A 142 2.79 5.66 -1.39
CA ALA A 142 2.07 4.43 -1.60
C ALA A 142 1.13 4.11 -0.44
N ARG A 143 -0.12 3.84 -0.80
CA ARG A 143 -1.18 3.39 0.08
C ARG A 143 -1.53 4.34 1.25
N ALA A 144 -1.19 5.61 1.12
CA ALA A 144 -1.63 6.67 2.03
C ALA A 144 -2.80 7.50 1.47
N LEU A 145 -3.22 7.22 0.23
CA LEU A 145 -4.30 7.91 -0.48
C LEU A 145 -5.45 6.96 -0.81
N GLY A 146 -6.60 7.53 -1.16
CA GLY A 146 -7.80 6.76 -1.50
C GLY A 146 -8.38 5.98 -0.31
N PRO A 147 -8.88 4.76 -0.50
CA PRO A 147 -9.46 3.93 0.57
C PRO A 147 -8.50 3.63 1.72
N GLU A 148 -7.20 3.66 1.45
CA GLU A 148 -6.17 3.43 2.46
C GLU A 148 -5.94 4.62 3.39
N HIS A 149 -6.47 5.79 3.04
CA HIS A 149 -6.38 7.01 3.87
C HIS A 149 -6.97 6.82 5.28
N ILE A 150 -7.98 5.98 5.44
CA ILE A 150 -8.54 5.60 6.75
C ILE A 150 -7.44 5.07 7.70
N LYS A 151 -6.45 4.35 7.17
CA LYS A 151 -5.35 3.81 7.97
C LYS A 151 -4.42 4.91 8.47
N LEU A 152 -4.21 5.92 7.64
CA LEU A 152 -3.47 7.12 8.02
C LEU A 152 -4.21 7.90 9.12
N GLU A 153 -5.53 8.09 8.97
CA GLU A 153 -6.37 8.77 9.95
C GLU A 153 -6.35 8.08 11.32
N ARG A 154 -6.38 6.75 11.36
CA ARG A 154 -6.34 5.97 12.61
C ARG A 154 -5.06 6.15 13.42
N VAL A 155 -3.97 6.56 12.78
CA VAL A 155 -2.69 6.82 13.45
C VAL A 155 -2.38 8.32 13.54
N SER A 156 -3.26 9.19 13.05
CA SER A 156 -3.14 10.66 13.15
C SER A 156 -3.94 11.17 14.34
N VAL A 157 -3.30 11.90 15.24
CA VAL A 157 -3.98 12.55 16.39
C VAL A 157 -4.74 13.78 15.90
N ASP A 158 -4.05 14.63 15.13
CA ASP A 158 -4.56 15.89 14.59
C ASP A 158 -4.17 16.06 13.12
N SER A 159 -4.06 17.29 12.63
CA SER A 159 -3.45 17.57 11.34
C SER A 159 -1.97 17.21 11.37
N GLU A 160 -1.48 16.63 10.29
CA GLU A 160 -0.09 16.19 10.14
C GLU A 160 0.57 16.93 8.94
N PRO A 161 0.96 18.22 9.10
CA PRO A 161 1.42 19.04 7.98
C PRO A 161 2.62 18.44 7.24
N LEU A 162 3.55 17.81 7.96
CA LEU A 162 4.69 17.14 7.37
C LEU A 162 4.24 16.00 6.44
N VAL A 163 3.30 15.17 6.92
CA VAL A 163 2.77 14.04 6.15
C VAL A 163 2.00 14.56 4.94
N GLU A 164 1.15 15.56 5.14
CA GLU A 164 0.39 16.18 4.07
C GLU A 164 1.29 16.79 2.99
N GLY A 165 2.37 17.46 3.39
CA GLY A 165 3.34 18.05 2.45
C GLY A 165 4.08 16.99 1.63
N LYS A 166 4.55 15.92 2.24
CA LYS A 166 5.29 14.85 1.54
C LYS A 166 4.41 13.94 0.71
N LEU A 167 3.13 13.77 1.05
CA LEU A 167 2.18 12.99 0.24
C LEU A 167 1.77 13.71 -1.04
N ALA A 168 1.88 15.05 -1.10
CA ALA A 168 1.57 15.81 -2.28
C ALA A 168 2.61 15.54 -3.38
N PRO A 169 2.23 15.04 -4.57
CA PRO A 169 3.17 14.83 -5.66
C PRO A 169 3.86 16.13 -6.07
N PRO A 170 5.13 16.10 -6.44
CA PRO A 170 5.87 17.28 -6.87
C PRO A 170 5.26 17.91 -8.14
N LEU A 171 5.50 19.20 -8.35
CA LEU A 171 4.97 19.94 -9.52
C LEU A 171 5.42 19.34 -10.86
N ARG A 172 6.59 18.70 -10.88
CA ARG A 172 7.14 18.01 -12.07
C ARG A 172 6.34 16.76 -12.49
N GLU A 173 5.43 16.29 -11.64
CA GLU A 173 4.56 15.14 -11.91
C GLU A 173 3.09 15.57 -12.07
N PRO A 174 2.71 16.26 -13.16
CA PRO A 174 1.40 16.90 -13.29
C PRO A 174 0.24 15.88 -13.27
N ILE A 175 0.44 14.69 -13.85
CA ILE A 175 -0.58 13.63 -13.88
C ILE A 175 -0.80 13.05 -12.49
N ALA A 176 0.26 12.75 -11.75
CA ALA A 176 0.18 12.26 -10.37
C ALA A 176 -0.46 13.32 -9.46
N ARG A 177 -0.10 14.61 -9.66
CA ARG A 177 -0.68 15.72 -8.93
C ARG A 177 -2.17 15.92 -9.24
N LEU A 178 -2.57 15.75 -10.49
CA LEU A 178 -3.97 15.79 -10.87
C LEU A 178 -4.75 14.63 -10.22
N GLY A 179 -4.17 13.43 -10.19
CA GLY A 179 -4.72 12.28 -9.48
C GLY A 179 -4.86 12.56 -7.98
N TRP A 180 -3.82 13.06 -7.34
CA TRP A 180 -3.84 13.43 -5.92
C TRP A 180 -4.88 14.50 -5.61
N PHE A 181 -4.98 15.55 -6.45
CA PHE A 181 -5.99 16.58 -6.33
C PHE A 181 -7.40 16.02 -6.52
N ARG A 182 -7.56 15.15 -7.51
CA ARG A 182 -8.84 14.44 -7.74
C ARG A 182 -9.26 13.66 -6.50
N ASP A 183 -8.36 12.86 -5.94
CA ASP A 183 -8.67 11.97 -4.82
C ASP A 183 -8.96 12.76 -3.53
N ARG A 184 -8.37 13.94 -3.38
CA ARG A 184 -8.51 14.79 -2.21
C ARG A 184 -9.60 15.86 -2.34
N ALA A 185 -9.70 16.50 -3.51
CA ALA A 185 -10.64 17.59 -3.76
C ALA A 185 -11.95 17.11 -4.40
N MET A 186 -11.89 16.03 -5.19
CA MET A 186 -13.08 15.45 -5.78
C MET A 186 -13.61 14.33 -4.89
N PRO A 187 -14.90 14.35 -4.64
CA PRO A 187 -15.55 13.40 -3.73
C PRO A 187 -15.70 11.98 -4.30
N PHE A 188 -15.12 11.68 -5.46
CA PHE A 188 -15.13 10.32 -6.03
C PHE A 188 -14.49 9.28 -5.10
N GLY A 189 -13.39 9.63 -4.42
CA GLY A 189 -12.80 8.77 -3.41
C GLY A 189 -13.76 8.54 -2.23
N ARG A 190 -14.48 9.59 -1.84
CA ARG A 190 -15.51 9.52 -0.79
C ARG A 190 -16.68 8.64 -1.22
N LEU A 191 -17.16 8.80 -2.45
CA LEU A 191 -18.22 7.96 -3.01
C LEU A 191 -17.79 6.49 -3.07
N HIS A 192 -16.56 6.22 -3.50
CA HIS A 192 -16.01 4.86 -3.53
C HIS A 192 -15.94 4.23 -2.13
N VAL A 193 -15.44 4.95 -1.14
CA VAL A 193 -15.37 4.46 0.25
C VAL A 193 -16.77 4.19 0.82
N GLN A 194 -17.77 5.02 0.45
CA GLN A 194 -19.15 4.83 0.90
C GLN A 194 -19.90 3.74 0.13
N THR A 195 -19.59 3.58 -1.16
CA THR A 195 -20.31 2.63 -2.04
C THR A 195 -19.64 1.28 -2.14
N ALA A 196 -18.33 1.15 -1.86
CA ALA A 196 -17.63 -0.13 -1.93
C ALA A 196 -18.29 -1.21 -1.04
N PRO A 197 -18.66 -0.94 0.24
CA PRO A 197 -19.38 -1.92 1.04
C PRO A 197 -20.76 -2.28 0.46
N LEU A 198 -21.44 -1.29 -0.13
CA LEU A 198 -22.75 -1.49 -0.77
C LEU A 198 -22.62 -2.34 -2.04
N LEU A 199 -21.58 -2.09 -2.85
CA LEU A 199 -21.27 -2.89 -4.04
C LEU A 199 -20.90 -4.32 -3.67
N ASP A 200 -20.13 -4.52 -2.60
CA ASP A 200 -19.82 -5.84 -2.06
C ASP A 200 -21.10 -6.56 -1.62
N ASP A 201 -21.98 -5.89 -0.89
CA ASP A 201 -23.26 -6.46 -0.45
C ASP A 201 -24.19 -6.78 -1.63
N VAL A 202 -24.21 -5.92 -2.67
CA VAL A 202 -24.96 -6.17 -3.91
C VAL A 202 -24.36 -7.36 -4.66
N ALA A 203 -23.03 -7.43 -4.81
CA ALA A 203 -22.36 -8.57 -5.44
C ALA A 203 -22.67 -9.89 -4.72
N VAL A 204 -22.57 -9.89 -3.38
CA VAL A 204 -22.92 -11.04 -2.55
C VAL A 204 -24.42 -11.38 -2.63
N ALA A 205 -25.30 -10.38 -2.76
CA ALA A 205 -26.73 -10.62 -2.95
C ALA A 205 -27.03 -11.21 -4.34
N CYS A 206 -26.43 -10.66 -5.39
CA CYS A 206 -26.56 -11.17 -6.77
C CYS A 206 -26.01 -12.59 -6.89
N SER A 207 -24.98 -12.94 -6.15
CA SER A 207 -24.42 -14.29 -6.13
C SER A 207 -25.41 -15.37 -5.64
N ARG A 208 -26.52 -14.99 -4.99
CA ARG A 208 -27.62 -15.90 -4.65
C ARG A 208 -28.24 -16.58 -5.89
N LEU A 209 -28.12 -15.94 -7.06
CA LEU A 209 -28.58 -16.54 -8.30
C LEU A 209 -27.74 -17.74 -8.72
N LEU A 210 -26.44 -17.71 -8.41
CA LEU A 210 -25.46 -18.76 -8.74
C LEU A 210 -25.34 -19.81 -7.62
N TRP A 211 -25.39 -19.38 -6.35
CA TRP A 211 -25.21 -20.26 -5.18
C TRP A 211 -26.40 -20.15 -4.21
N ARG A 212 -27.55 -20.62 -4.65
CA ARG A 212 -28.83 -20.48 -3.93
C ARG A 212 -28.82 -21.00 -2.48
N ASN A 213 -28.11 -22.09 -2.24
CA ASN A 213 -28.13 -22.82 -0.97
C ASN A 213 -26.90 -22.54 -0.09
N ALA A 214 -25.98 -21.68 -0.52
CA ALA A 214 -24.79 -21.33 0.25
C ALA A 214 -25.04 -20.15 1.20
N ASP A 215 -24.45 -20.20 2.39
CA ASP A 215 -24.49 -19.06 3.30
C ASP A 215 -23.65 -17.86 2.76
N ARG A 216 -23.71 -16.71 3.45
CA ARG A 216 -23.03 -15.48 3.01
C ARG A 216 -21.52 -15.66 2.91
N ASP A 217 -20.91 -16.35 3.87
CA ASP A 217 -19.45 -16.51 3.94
C ASP A 217 -18.93 -17.48 2.88
N VAL A 218 -19.70 -18.51 2.58
CA VAL A 218 -19.40 -19.43 1.48
C VAL A 218 -19.49 -18.67 0.15
N ARG A 219 -20.56 -17.91 -0.09
CA ARG A 219 -20.69 -17.09 -1.32
C ARG A 219 -19.57 -16.08 -1.48
N LYS A 220 -19.14 -15.45 -0.39
CA LYS A 220 -18.02 -14.51 -0.42
C LYS A 220 -16.70 -15.21 -0.77
N ARG A 221 -16.48 -16.43 -0.29
CA ARG A 221 -15.32 -17.25 -0.67
C ARG A 221 -15.37 -17.64 -2.14
N GLU A 222 -16.52 -18.11 -2.62
CA GLU A 222 -16.71 -18.51 -4.03
C GLU A 222 -16.53 -17.33 -4.99
N ILE A 223 -16.99 -16.13 -4.63
CA ILE A 223 -16.74 -14.91 -5.40
C ILE A 223 -15.23 -14.60 -5.44
N ASN A 224 -14.55 -14.69 -4.31
CA ASN A 224 -13.11 -14.45 -4.24
C ASN A 224 -12.34 -15.50 -5.07
N ASP A 225 -12.80 -16.74 -5.09
CA ASP A 225 -12.20 -17.82 -5.86
C ASP A 225 -12.51 -17.68 -7.37
N LEU A 226 -13.72 -17.22 -7.72
CA LEU A 226 -14.11 -16.96 -9.12
C LEU A 226 -13.29 -15.82 -9.74
N PHE A 227 -12.99 -14.77 -8.97
CA PHE A 227 -12.13 -13.67 -9.41
C PHE A 227 -10.63 -14.01 -9.29
N ALA A 228 -10.31 -15.30 -9.13
CA ALA A 228 -8.95 -15.84 -9.15
C ALA A 228 -8.01 -15.25 -8.08
N LEU A 229 -8.56 -14.66 -7.02
CA LEU A 229 -7.76 -14.30 -5.85
C LEU A 229 -7.08 -15.53 -5.23
N GLY A 230 -7.63 -16.74 -5.47
CA GLY A 230 -6.99 -18.01 -5.14
C GLY A 230 -5.80 -18.37 -6.04
N ASN A 231 -5.79 -17.92 -7.30
CA ASN A 231 -4.70 -18.17 -8.25
C ASN A 231 -3.48 -17.28 -7.96
N LEU A 232 -3.61 -16.25 -7.13
CA LEU A 232 -2.47 -15.49 -6.61
C LEU A 232 -1.51 -16.38 -5.77
N ARG A 233 -1.92 -17.57 -5.39
CA ARG A 233 -1.03 -18.53 -4.71
C ARG A 233 0.11 -19.03 -5.58
N THR A 234 -0.05 -19.01 -6.89
CA THR A 234 0.94 -19.46 -7.88
C THR A 234 1.45 -18.34 -8.76
N ALA A 235 0.79 -17.17 -8.74
CA ALA A 235 1.26 -16.02 -9.49
C ALA A 235 2.52 -15.47 -8.84
N GLU A 236 3.51 -15.18 -9.65
CA GLU A 236 4.62 -14.34 -9.23
C GLU A 236 4.06 -12.99 -8.76
N VAL A 237 4.45 -12.59 -7.56
CA VAL A 237 4.11 -11.25 -7.06
C VAL A 237 5.23 -10.33 -7.52
N PRO A 238 4.98 -9.40 -8.42
CA PRO A 238 6.00 -8.47 -8.83
C PRO A 238 6.52 -7.73 -7.60
N ALA A 239 7.83 -7.63 -7.50
CA ALA A 239 8.46 -6.79 -6.48
C ALA A 239 7.85 -5.39 -6.55
N ASP A 240 7.63 -4.75 -5.40
CA ASP A 240 7.24 -3.34 -5.41
C ASP A 240 8.43 -2.55 -6.01
N PRO A 241 8.29 -1.94 -7.18
CA PRO A 241 9.41 -1.25 -7.80
C PRO A 241 9.93 -0.18 -6.83
N VAL A 242 11.24 -0.06 -6.75
CA VAL A 242 11.83 1.10 -6.10
C VAL A 242 11.32 2.34 -6.85
N VAL A 243 10.70 3.26 -6.14
CA VAL A 243 10.11 4.46 -6.75
C VAL A 243 11.19 5.25 -7.47
N GLY A 244 11.00 5.46 -8.78
CA GLY A 244 11.99 6.14 -9.61
C GLY A 244 12.67 5.27 -10.64
N GLY A 245 12.48 3.95 -10.62
CA GLY A 245 12.90 2.96 -11.63
C GLY A 245 14.20 3.30 -12.35
N GLY A 246 15.33 2.84 -11.89
CA GLY A 246 16.62 2.88 -12.57
C GLY A 246 17.26 4.25 -12.85
N SER A 247 16.54 5.36 -12.66
CA SER A 247 17.03 6.71 -12.99
C SER A 247 16.97 7.73 -11.84
N ALA A 248 16.31 7.43 -10.74
CA ALA A 248 16.24 8.36 -9.61
C ALA A 248 17.49 8.25 -8.73
N ASP A 249 18.07 9.39 -8.37
CA ASP A 249 19.14 9.43 -7.38
C ASP A 249 18.61 8.92 -6.04
N PHE A 250 19.36 8.05 -5.38
CA PHE A 250 19.02 7.53 -4.06
C PHE A 250 18.74 8.65 -3.06
N LYS A 251 19.54 9.73 -3.13
CA LYS A 251 19.35 10.90 -2.27
C LYS A 251 17.97 11.53 -2.46
N ASP A 252 17.53 11.70 -3.70
CA ASP A 252 16.20 12.25 -4.00
C ASP A 252 15.07 11.37 -3.46
N LEU A 253 15.22 10.05 -3.52
CA LEU A 253 14.26 9.10 -2.97
C LEU A 253 14.16 9.24 -1.45
N VAL A 254 15.30 9.31 -0.78
CA VAL A 254 15.36 9.47 0.69
C VAL A 254 14.76 10.81 1.11
N ASP A 255 15.17 11.91 0.49
CA ASP A 255 14.71 13.27 0.85
C ASP A 255 13.18 13.43 0.66
N ALA A 256 12.62 12.75 -0.34
CA ALA A 256 11.17 12.72 -0.57
C ALA A 256 10.40 11.82 0.41
N SER A 257 11.07 10.90 1.08
CA SER A 257 10.46 9.89 1.95
C SER A 257 10.29 10.35 3.41
N PHE A 258 9.70 9.47 4.24
CA PHE A 258 9.64 9.66 5.70
C PHE A 258 10.83 9.05 6.44
N LEU A 259 11.79 8.48 5.76
CA LEU A 259 12.95 7.84 6.41
C LEU A 259 13.81 8.82 7.20
N PRO A 260 14.16 10.03 6.67
CA PRO A 260 14.87 11.04 7.45
C PRO A 260 14.11 11.47 8.71
N ASP A 261 12.79 11.70 8.58
CA ASP A 261 11.95 12.13 9.69
C ASP A 261 11.80 11.04 10.75
N THR A 262 11.72 9.78 10.33
CA THR A 262 11.68 8.61 11.22
C THR A 262 12.98 8.52 12.02
N CYS A 263 14.12 8.63 11.37
CA CYS A 263 15.43 8.63 12.02
C CYS A 263 15.61 9.82 12.97
N GLN A 264 15.20 11.01 12.56
CA GLN A 264 15.27 12.21 13.38
C GLN A 264 14.40 12.08 14.63
N LEU A 265 13.13 11.71 14.45
CA LEU A 265 12.18 11.53 15.55
C LEU A 265 12.67 10.50 16.57
N ALA A 266 13.18 9.38 16.11
CA ALA A 266 13.70 8.34 16.99
C ALA A 266 14.91 8.85 17.80
N ARG A 267 15.80 9.59 17.15
CA ARG A 267 16.99 10.21 17.81
C ARG A 267 16.57 11.23 18.87
N GLU A 268 15.60 12.11 18.56
CA GLU A 268 15.10 13.14 19.48
C GLU A 268 14.48 12.53 20.74
N HIS A 269 13.91 11.34 20.62
CA HIS A 269 13.26 10.63 21.73
C HIS A 269 14.11 9.48 22.31
N GLY A 270 15.36 9.32 21.88
CA GLY A 270 16.24 8.26 22.38
C GLY A 270 15.71 6.84 22.10
N ILE A 271 14.98 6.64 21.01
CA ILE A 271 14.40 5.36 20.61
C ILE A 271 15.40 4.64 19.67
N PRO A 272 15.98 3.50 20.07
CA PRO A 272 16.79 2.71 19.15
C PRO A 272 15.95 2.16 18.00
N LEU A 273 16.44 2.34 16.75
CA LEU A 273 15.80 1.81 15.56
C LEU A 273 16.59 0.64 14.99
N THR A 274 15.86 -0.36 14.56
CA THR A 274 16.36 -1.48 13.76
C THR A 274 15.47 -1.66 12.53
N PHE A 275 16.05 -1.65 11.34
CA PHE A 275 15.32 -1.91 10.10
C PHE A 275 15.62 -3.32 9.62
N VAL A 276 14.55 -4.06 9.31
CA VAL A 276 14.65 -5.45 8.84
C VAL A 276 14.01 -5.57 7.47
N ARG A 277 14.82 -5.78 6.43
CA ARG A 277 14.31 -6.13 5.12
C ARG A 277 13.84 -7.57 5.14
N VAL A 278 12.54 -7.80 4.93
CA VAL A 278 12.00 -9.17 4.89
C VAL A 278 12.27 -9.81 3.54
N ARG A 279 12.45 -11.12 3.55
CA ARG A 279 12.45 -11.92 2.34
C ARG A 279 11.09 -11.86 1.68
N THR A 280 11.07 -11.78 0.35
CA THR A 280 9.87 -11.90 -0.47
C THR A 280 9.84 -13.26 -1.16
N ARG A 281 8.68 -13.68 -1.64
CA ARG A 281 8.57 -14.92 -2.39
C ARG A 281 9.44 -14.89 -3.65
N ASP A 282 9.49 -13.73 -4.32
CA ASP A 282 10.29 -13.56 -5.53
C ASP A 282 11.79 -13.60 -5.24
N ALA A 283 12.22 -13.08 -4.10
CA ALA A 283 13.60 -13.19 -3.63
C ALA A 283 14.09 -14.63 -3.54
N ALA A 284 13.18 -15.58 -3.39
CA ALA A 284 13.49 -16.99 -3.35
C ALA A 284 13.74 -17.60 -4.73
N SER A 285 13.32 -16.94 -5.80
CA SER A 285 13.41 -17.42 -7.19
C SER A 285 14.28 -16.55 -8.11
N GLY A 286 14.68 -15.34 -7.69
CA GLY A 286 15.38 -14.37 -8.51
C GLY A 286 16.65 -13.81 -7.87
N VAL A 287 17.57 -13.36 -8.72
CA VAL A 287 18.73 -12.55 -8.30
C VAL A 287 18.33 -11.09 -8.46
N PRO A 288 18.50 -10.24 -7.43
CA PRO A 288 18.25 -8.82 -7.55
C PRO A 288 19.04 -8.23 -8.72
N ASP A 289 18.47 -7.28 -9.44
CA ASP A 289 19.21 -6.56 -10.45
C ASP A 289 20.28 -5.63 -9.82
N ASP A 290 21.15 -5.07 -10.63
CA ASP A 290 22.25 -4.21 -10.15
C ASP A 290 21.71 -2.95 -9.46
N PHE A 291 20.60 -2.41 -9.96
CA PHE A 291 19.96 -1.24 -9.37
C PHE A 291 19.41 -1.53 -7.97
N GLU A 292 18.72 -2.65 -7.81
CA GLU A 292 18.19 -3.05 -6.51
C GLU A 292 19.31 -3.32 -5.51
N ARG A 293 20.37 -4.02 -5.92
CA ARG A 293 21.56 -4.25 -5.09
C ARG A 293 22.19 -2.95 -4.62
N GLN A 294 22.39 -2.00 -5.54
CA GLN A 294 22.96 -0.70 -5.22
C GLN A 294 22.04 0.09 -4.28
N TYR A 295 20.75 0.12 -4.58
CA TYR A 295 19.75 0.79 -3.74
C TYR A 295 19.75 0.26 -2.30
N ILE A 296 19.76 -1.06 -2.11
CA ILE A 296 19.77 -1.67 -0.77
C ILE A 296 21.11 -1.39 -0.05
N ALA A 297 22.22 -1.40 -0.75
CA ALA A 297 23.52 -1.05 -0.16
C ALA A 297 23.55 0.43 0.31
N ASP A 298 23.00 1.34 -0.48
CA ASP A 298 22.91 2.76 -0.13
C ASP A 298 21.92 2.99 1.02
N LEU A 299 20.78 2.30 1.02
CA LEU A 299 19.82 2.33 2.10
C LEU A 299 20.42 1.83 3.42
N ALA A 300 21.13 0.72 3.39
CA ALA A 300 21.83 0.19 4.57
C ALA A 300 22.87 1.17 5.11
N ARG A 301 23.63 1.81 4.21
CA ARG A 301 24.62 2.83 4.58
C ARG A 301 23.94 4.06 5.20
N TYR A 302 22.87 4.54 4.60
CA TYR A 302 22.08 5.67 5.11
C TYR A 302 21.52 5.40 6.50
N VAL A 303 20.85 4.25 6.67
CA VAL A 303 20.25 3.84 7.95
C VAL A 303 21.31 3.75 9.05
N ARG A 304 22.45 3.11 8.78
CA ARG A 304 23.56 3.04 9.73
C ARG A 304 24.16 4.42 10.03
N GLY A 305 24.22 5.30 9.03
CA GLY A 305 24.63 6.70 9.23
C GLY A 305 23.68 7.51 10.13
N CYS A 306 22.40 7.10 10.21
CA CYS A 306 21.44 7.64 11.16
C CYS A 306 21.58 7.09 12.58
N GLY A 307 22.47 6.12 12.82
CA GLY A 307 22.65 5.44 14.11
C GLY A 307 21.66 4.29 14.32
N ALA A 308 20.98 3.84 13.27
CA ALA A 308 20.07 2.69 13.32
C ALA A 308 20.76 1.40 12.83
N GLU A 309 20.24 0.27 13.23
CA GLU A 309 20.69 -1.05 12.75
C GLU A 309 19.94 -1.41 11.44
N PHE A 310 20.60 -2.19 10.60
CA PHE A 310 20.02 -2.70 9.35
C PHE A 310 20.34 -4.17 9.17
N TYR A 311 19.31 -4.98 9.04
CA TYR A 311 19.37 -6.40 8.76
C TYR A 311 18.68 -6.72 7.43
N ASP A 312 19.38 -7.40 6.53
CA ASP A 312 18.82 -7.89 5.27
C ASP A 312 18.55 -9.39 5.39
N MET A 313 17.27 -9.75 5.30
CA MET A 313 16.83 -11.14 5.30
C MET A 313 16.54 -11.66 3.88
N TYR A 314 16.95 -10.94 2.84
CA TYR A 314 16.71 -11.36 1.46
C TYR A 314 17.17 -12.80 1.21
N ASP A 315 18.34 -13.16 1.70
CA ASP A 315 18.95 -14.48 1.55
C ASP A 315 18.67 -15.44 2.72
N ALA A 316 17.63 -15.18 3.51
CA ALA A 316 17.27 -16.02 4.66
C ALA A 316 16.81 -17.41 4.22
N THR A 317 17.73 -18.37 4.14
CA THR A 317 17.47 -19.73 3.63
C THR A 317 16.53 -20.55 4.52
N TRP A 318 16.39 -20.19 5.79
CA TRP A 318 15.45 -20.82 6.72
C TRP A 318 13.98 -20.47 6.43
N GLU A 319 13.72 -19.39 5.68
CA GLU A 319 12.40 -19.02 5.18
C GLU A 319 12.17 -19.71 3.83
N SER A 320 11.63 -20.92 3.87
CA SER A 320 11.41 -21.74 2.68
C SER A 320 10.17 -21.32 1.89
N LEU A 321 10.16 -21.57 0.56
CA LEU A 321 9.07 -21.20 -0.35
C LEU A 321 7.71 -21.79 0.01
N ASP A 322 7.69 -22.98 0.63
CA ASP A 322 6.45 -23.64 1.04
C ASP A 322 5.73 -22.93 2.19
N MET A 323 6.44 -22.03 2.90
CA MET A 323 5.82 -21.21 3.95
C MET A 323 4.91 -20.13 3.41
N TYR A 324 5.10 -19.71 2.14
CA TYR A 324 4.30 -18.65 1.56
C TYR A 324 2.88 -19.12 1.20
N GLY A 325 1.94 -18.22 1.41
CA GLY A 325 0.53 -18.40 1.03
C GLY A 325 0.19 -17.57 -0.19
N ASN A 326 -0.53 -16.49 0.03
CA ASN A 326 -0.89 -15.54 -1.01
C ASN A 326 0.21 -14.47 -1.15
N GLY A 327 0.88 -14.46 -2.29
CA GLY A 327 1.99 -13.53 -2.54
C GLY A 327 3.10 -13.70 -1.51
N ASP A 328 3.59 -12.59 -0.98
CA ASP A 328 4.68 -12.52 -0.01
C ASP A 328 4.27 -12.83 1.43
N HIS A 329 3.01 -13.19 1.65
CA HIS A 329 2.51 -13.46 2.98
C HIS A 329 2.84 -14.89 3.41
N ILE A 330 3.29 -15.05 4.63
CA ILE A 330 3.40 -16.38 5.24
C ILE A 330 2.00 -16.96 5.45
N ALA A 331 1.78 -18.18 4.99
CA ALA A 331 0.50 -18.86 5.16
C ALA A 331 0.19 -19.08 6.65
N ALA A 332 -1.07 -18.91 7.02
CA ALA A 332 -1.50 -18.96 8.43
C ALA A 332 -1.01 -20.22 9.19
N LYS A 333 -0.98 -21.37 8.51
CA LYS A 333 -0.49 -22.64 9.08
C LYS A 333 1.00 -22.62 9.45
N PHE A 334 1.80 -21.75 8.81
CA PHE A 334 3.24 -21.65 9.06
C PHE A 334 3.63 -20.48 9.97
N LYS A 335 2.68 -19.61 10.32
CA LYS A 335 2.95 -18.43 11.15
C LYS A 335 3.64 -18.75 12.46
N TYR A 336 3.19 -19.80 13.14
CA TYR A 336 3.82 -20.29 14.37
C TYR A 336 5.25 -20.75 14.14
N ARG A 337 5.48 -21.57 13.12
CA ARG A 337 6.82 -22.06 12.75
C ARG A 337 7.75 -20.90 12.37
N TYR A 338 7.25 -19.97 11.54
CA TYR A 338 8.01 -18.78 11.15
C TYR A 338 8.47 -17.98 12.37
N THR A 339 7.56 -17.73 13.32
CA THR A 339 7.89 -16.99 14.55
C THR A 339 9.02 -17.63 15.33
N GLY A 340 8.99 -18.96 15.47
CA GLY A 340 10.08 -19.70 16.14
C GLY A 340 11.42 -19.54 15.41
N LEU A 341 11.44 -19.83 14.11
CA LEU A 341 12.64 -19.70 13.28
C LEU A 341 13.20 -18.27 13.29
N PHE A 342 12.32 -17.27 13.23
CA PHE A 342 12.76 -15.87 13.29
C PHE A 342 13.49 -15.57 14.61
N VAL A 343 12.92 -15.96 15.75
CA VAL A 343 13.57 -15.74 17.05
C VAL A 343 14.91 -16.48 17.15
N ASP A 344 14.97 -17.71 16.64
CA ASP A 344 16.20 -18.52 16.68
C ASP A 344 17.31 -17.92 15.80
N HIS A 345 16.96 -17.46 14.59
CA HIS A 345 17.96 -16.95 13.64
C HIS A 345 18.28 -15.47 13.80
N MET A 346 17.36 -14.71 14.41
CA MET A 346 17.47 -13.25 14.55
C MET A 346 17.52 -12.81 16.01
N ALA A 347 17.96 -13.68 16.92
CA ALA A 347 18.05 -13.40 18.35
C ALA A 347 18.84 -12.11 18.67
N GLN A 348 19.88 -11.81 17.87
CA GLN A 348 20.72 -10.61 18.04
C GLN A 348 19.94 -9.29 17.92
N ILE A 349 18.77 -9.28 17.27
CA ILE A 349 17.92 -8.07 17.17
C ILE A 349 17.31 -7.70 18.54
N PHE A 350 17.20 -8.69 19.43
CA PHE A 350 16.57 -8.54 20.75
C PHE A 350 17.58 -8.37 21.89
N HIS A 351 18.82 -8.12 21.57
CA HIS A 351 19.90 -7.79 22.49
C HIS A 351 20.39 -6.36 22.27
#